data_879c7ceea7a1b4f80f1f61704913a719
#
_entry.id   879c7ceea7a1b4f80f1f61704913a719
#
_cell.length_a   1.000
_cell.length_b   1.000
_cell.length_c   1.000
_cell.angle_alpha   90.00
_cell.angle_beta   90.00
_cell.angle_gamma   90.00
#
_symmetry.space_group_name_H-M   'P 1'
#
loop_
_entity.id
_entity.type
_entity.pdbx_description
1 polymer ?
#
loop_
_entity_poly.entity_id
_entity_poly.type
_entity_poly.pdbx_seq_one_letter_code
_entity_poly.pdbx_strand_id
1 'polypeptide(L)'
;DGYRIRQVVMFGIGECARSREGGRLLKANDLPGFGKLKQFSHDGDRQFRFSEGSATLVDNRLSDADIESLIANGPPLIEQTGGYDCSCAELDELTDVANSVEGCIGAGLTGGGLGGCVLALVEENAVESLVEAVDERYYRPHSLPESSLVCSSSEGACII
;
A
#
# COMPACT_ATOMS: atom_id res chain seq x y z
N ASP A 1 -23.86 11.65 -10.98
CA ASP A 1 -22.64 10.96 -10.54
C ASP A 1 -22.82 9.48 -10.86
N GLY A 2 -21.98 8.94 -11.75
CA GLY A 2 -22.01 7.53 -12.12
C GLY A 2 -21.09 6.69 -11.23
N TYR A 3 -21.23 5.35 -11.31
CA TYR A 3 -20.32 4.44 -10.65
C TYR A 3 -18.93 4.49 -11.28
N ARG A 4 -17.88 4.46 -10.47
CA ARG A 4 -16.46 4.48 -10.88
C ARG A 4 -15.99 3.10 -11.36
N ILE A 5 -16.67 2.50 -12.35
CA ILE A 5 -16.45 1.12 -12.75
C ILE A 5 -15.04 0.89 -13.31
N ARG A 6 -14.51 1.81 -14.15
CA ARG A 6 -13.23 1.61 -14.85
C ARG A 6 -12.07 1.41 -13.89
N GLN A 7 -11.87 2.36 -12.97
CA GLN A 7 -10.77 2.30 -12.02
C GLN A 7 -10.92 1.16 -11.02
N VAL A 8 -12.16 0.83 -10.60
CA VAL A 8 -12.41 -0.29 -9.69
C VAL A 8 -12.10 -1.63 -10.36
N VAL A 9 -12.51 -1.81 -11.63
CA VAL A 9 -12.18 -3.01 -12.39
C VAL A 9 -10.69 -3.11 -12.64
N MET A 10 -10.02 -1.99 -13.00
CA MET A 10 -8.56 -1.95 -13.17
C MET A 10 -7.85 -2.36 -11.88
N PHE A 11 -8.25 -1.81 -10.74
CA PHE A 11 -7.73 -2.21 -9.43
C PHE A 11 -7.85 -3.72 -9.21
N GLY A 12 -9.06 -4.28 -9.37
CA GLY A 12 -9.31 -5.70 -9.15
C GLY A 12 -8.49 -6.62 -10.04
N ILE A 13 -8.34 -6.29 -11.33
CA ILE A 13 -7.49 -7.04 -12.26
C ILE A 13 -6.01 -6.91 -11.87
N GLY A 14 -5.56 -5.70 -11.50
CA GLY A 14 -4.21 -5.43 -11.01
C GLY A 14 -3.90 -6.24 -9.75
N GLU A 15 -4.81 -6.27 -8.77
CA GLU A 15 -4.66 -7.07 -7.54
C GLU A 15 -4.53 -8.58 -7.83
N CYS A 16 -5.32 -9.10 -8.77
CA CYS A 16 -5.20 -10.49 -9.19
C CYS A 16 -3.81 -10.78 -9.80
N ALA A 17 -3.26 -9.85 -10.58
CA ALA A 17 -1.92 -9.98 -11.15
C ALA A 17 -0.83 -9.85 -10.07
N ARG A 18 -0.94 -8.85 -9.18
CA ARG A 18 -0.01 -8.63 -8.04
C ARG A 18 0.02 -9.84 -7.10
N SER A 19 -1.13 -10.42 -6.78
CA SER A 19 -1.21 -11.62 -5.93
C SER A 19 -0.42 -12.79 -6.48
N ARG A 20 -0.50 -13.05 -7.80
CA ARG A 20 0.27 -14.12 -8.46
C ARG A 20 1.76 -13.82 -8.47
N GLU A 21 2.12 -12.59 -8.83
CA GLU A 21 3.51 -12.14 -8.89
C GLU A 21 4.14 -12.10 -7.49
N GLY A 22 3.40 -11.68 -6.46
CA GLY A 22 3.87 -11.68 -5.07
C GLY A 22 4.32 -13.05 -4.60
N GLY A 23 3.54 -14.10 -4.91
CA GLY A 23 3.94 -15.47 -4.60
C GLY A 23 5.22 -15.92 -5.34
N ARG A 24 5.45 -15.42 -6.56
CA ARG A 24 6.67 -15.69 -7.33
C ARG A 24 7.88 -14.97 -6.73
N LEU A 25 7.72 -13.69 -6.38
CA LEU A 25 8.79 -12.87 -5.80
C LEU A 25 9.22 -13.39 -4.42
N LEU A 26 8.28 -13.78 -3.57
CA LEU A 26 8.59 -14.39 -2.26
C LEU A 26 9.37 -15.69 -2.41
N LYS A 27 8.99 -16.57 -3.36
CA LYS A 27 9.75 -17.80 -3.65
C LYS A 27 11.15 -17.53 -4.19
N ALA A 28 11.32 -16.43 -4.90
CA ALA A 28 12.62 -15.98 -5.42
C ALA A 28 13.45 -15.19 -4.39
N ASN A 29 12.91 -14.94 -3.17
CA ASN A 29 13.48 -14.08 -2.15
C ASN A 29 13.73 -12.64 -2.65
N ASP A 30 12.87 -12.17 -3.58
CA ASP A 30 12.87 -10.79 -4.06
C ASP A 30 11.94 -9.94 -3.19
N LEU A 31 12.42 -9.60 -2.00
CA LEU A 31 11.66 -8.78 -1.04
C LEU A 31 11.45 -7.34 -1.53
N PRO A 32 12.44 -6.66 -2.16
CA PRO A 32 12.21 -5.33 -2.73
C PRO A 32 11.11 -5.33 -3.80
N GLY A 33 11.09 -6.31 -4.69
CA GLY A 33 10.02 -6.47 -5.68
C GLY A 33 8.66 -6.68 -5.02
N PHE A 34 8.58 -7.53 -3.98
CA PHE A 34 7.36 -7.75 -3.22
C PHE A 34 6.87 -6.47 -2.53
N GLY A 35 7.78 -5.70 -1.92
CA GLY A 35 7.45 -4.41 -1.30
C GLY A 35 6.85 -3.40 -2.27
N LYS A 36 7.37 -3.32 -3.50
CA LYS A 36 6.77 -2.50 -4.56
C LYS A 36 5.34 -2.91 -4.91
N LEU A 37 5.05 -4.22 -4.97
CA LEU A 37 3.67 -4.67 -5.19
C LEU A 37 2.74 -4.20 -4.07
N LYS A 38 3.21 -4.20 -2.82
CA LYS A 38 2.44 -3.70 -1.67
C LYS A 38 2.14 -2.20 -1.80
N GLN A 39 3.12 -1.41 -2.26
CA GLN A 39 2.95 0.02 -2.52
C GLN A 39 1.94 0.27 -3.65
N PHE A 40 2.05 -0.44 -4.79
CA PHE A 40 1.08 -0.33 -5.89
C PHE A 40 -0.34 -0.72 -5.46
N SER A 41 -0.48 -1.74 -4.62
CA SER A 41 -1.77 -2.13 -4.04
C SER A 41 -2.38 -0.99 -3.23
N HIS A 42 -1.61 -0.41 -2.30
CA HIS A 42 -2.07 0.71 -1.49
C HIS A 42 -2.36 1.97 -2.33
N ASP A 43 -1.56 2.24 -3.36
CA ASP A 43 -1.79 3.38 -4.26
C ASP A 43 -3.13 3.31 -4.99
N GLY A 44 -3.68 2.11 -5.22
CA GLY A 44 -5.03 1.92 -5.75
C GLY A 44 -6.14 2.08 -4.71
N ASP A 45 -5.84 1.98 -3.44
CA ASP A 45 -6.77 2.16 -2.34
C ASP A 45 -6.77 3.57 -1.75
N ARG A 46 -5.68 4.32 -1.96
CA ARG A 46 -5.45 5.60 -1.29
C ARG A 46 -6.39 6.71 -1.76
N GLN A 47 -6.74 7.59 -0.84
CA GLN A 47 -7.49 8.82 -1.09
C GLN A 47 -6.59 10.05 -1.01
N PHE A 48 -5.54 10.03 -0.21
CA PHE A 48 -4.61 11.13 -0.01
C PHE A 48 -3.16 10.67 -0.16
N ARG A 49 -2.29 11.62 -0.53
CA ARG A 49 -0.84 11.46 -0.46
C ARG A 49 -0.27 12.51 0.46
N PHE A 50 0.50 12.08 1.43
CA PHE A 50 1.14 12.94 2.42
C PHE A 50 2.62 13.11 2.10
N SER A 51 3.07 14.36 2.10
CA SER A 51 4.48 14.71 1.91
C SER A 51 4.77 16.01 2.65
N GLU A 52 5.82 16.03 3.45
CA GLU A 52 6.29 17.22 4.19
C GLU A 52 5.17 17.94 4.97
N GLY A 53 4.27 17.18 5.59
CA GLY A 53 3.15 17.72 6.37
C GLY A 53 1.98 18.26 5.53
N SER A 54 1.99 18.05 4.22
CA SER A 54 0.91 18.44 3.30
C SER A 54 0.15 17.21 2.81
N ALA A 55 -1.18 17.28 2.76
CA ALA A 55 -2.05 16.27 2.19
C ALA A 55 -2.55 16.71 0.81
N THR A 56 -2.42 15.85 -0.18
CA THR A 56 -2.94 16.07 -1.53
C THR A 56 -3.97 14.98 -1.87
N LEU A 57 -5.16 15.38 -2.30
CA LEU A 57 -6.18 14.43 -2.76
C LEU A 57 -5.69 13.73 -4.04
N VAL A 58 -5.83 12.41 -4.07
CA VAL A 58 -5.49 11.59 -5.23
C VAL A 58 -6.72 11.46 -6.13
N ASP A 59 -6.55 11.72 -7.41
CA ASP A 59 -7.60 11.52 -8.42
C ASP A 59 -7.31 10.24 -9.22
N ASN A 60 -8.01 9.16 -8.87
CA ASN A 60 -7.88 7.85 -9.51
C ASN A 60 -8.91 7.63 -10.65
N ARG A 61 -9.59 8.68 -11.12
CA ARG A 61 -10.58 8.54 -12.20
C ARG A 61 -9.91 8.20 -13.52
N LEU A 62 -10.52 7.25 -14.23
CA LEU A 62 -10.07 6.84 -15.57
C LEU A 62 -11.16 7.10 -16.60
N SER A 63 -10.80 7.79 -17.67
CA SER A 63 -11.60 7.94 -18.90
C SER A 63 -11.37 6.77 -19.86
N ASP A 64 -12.16 6.69 -20.93
CA ASP A 64 -11.92 5.71 -22.00
C ASP A 64 -10.59 5.97 -22.69
N ALA A 65 -10.20 7.25 -22.88
CA ALA A 65 -8.92 7.62 -23.46
C ALA A 65 -7.74 7.20 -22.58
N ASP A 66 -7.87 7.29 -21.25
CA ASP A 66 -6.83 6.80 -20.33
C ASP A 66 -6.66 5.28 -20.46
N ILE A 67 -7.75 4.52 -20.54
CA ILE A 67 -7.70 3.07 -20.75
C ILE A 67 -7.03 2.72 -22.09
N GLU A 68 -7.40 3.40 -23.19
CA GLU A 68 -6.78 3.19 -24.49
C GLU A 68 -5.27 3.49 -24.46
N SER A 69 -4.87 4.56 -23.76
CA SER A 69 -3.45 4.92 -23.56
C SER A 69 -2.70 3.84 -22.74
N LEU A 70 -3.32 3.34 -21.67
CA LEU A 70 -2.74 2.28 -20.85
C LEU A 70 -2.58 0.96 -21.65
N ILE A 71 -3.54 0.63 -22.51
CA ILE A 71 -3.44 -0.55 -23.40
C ILE A 71 -2.31 -0.39 -24.40
N ALA A 72 -2.14 0.80 -24.98
CA ALA A 72 -1.16 1.05 -26.02
C ALA A 72 0.27 1.17 -25.49
N ASN A 73 0.47 1.85 -24.37
CA ASN A 73 1.79 2.28 -23.87
C ASN A 73 1.93 2.24 -22.35
N GLY A 74 0.97 1.65 -21.64
CA GLY A 74 0.98 1.63 -20.17
C GLY A 74 2.06 0.71 -19.60
N PRO A 75 2.35 0.87 -18.30
CA PRO A 75 3.21 -0.05 -17.57
C PRO A 75 2.59 -1.45 -17.48
N PRO A 76 3.36 -2.46 -17.08
CA PRO A 76 2.82 -3.80 -16.81
C PRO A 76 1.62 -3.76 -15.86
N LEU A 77 0.69 -4.70 -16.02
CA LEU A 77 -0.56 -4.74 -15.27
C LEU A 77 -0.35 -4.72 -13.73
N ILE A 78 0.74 -5.31 -13.24
CA ILE A 78 1.10 -5.31 -11.82
C ILE A 78 1.39 -3.91 -11.25
N GLU A 79 1.75 -2.96 -12.10
CA GLU A 79 2.05 -1.57 -11.74
C GLU A 79 0.85 -0.64 -11.92
N GLN A 80 -0.22 -1.12 -12.58
CA GLN A 80 -1.43 -0.33 -12.78
C GLN A 80 -2.30 -0.39 -11.53
N THR A 81 -2.42 0.75 -10.85
CA THR A 81 -3.07 0.83 -9.54
C THR A 81 -4.60 0.81 -9.64
N GLY A 82 -5.16 1.42 -10.69
CA GLY A 82 -6.60 1.67 -10.73
C GLY A 82 -7.05 2.60 -9.61
N GLY A 83 -8.27 2.42 -9.08
CA GLY A 83 -8.78 3.20 -7.95
C GLY A 83 -9.98 2.51 -7.31
N TYR A 84 -9.75 1.87 -6.17
CA TYR A 84 -10.81 1.33 -5.31
C TYR A 84 -11.20 2.31 -4.22
N ASP A 85 -10.24 3.18 -3.83
CA ASP A 85 -10.41 4.32 -2.93
C ASP A 85 -11.01 3.94 -1.56
N CYS A 86 -10.64 2.76 -1.03
CA CYS A 86 -11.15 2.28 0.26
C CYS A 86 -10.28 2.64 1.47
N SER A 87 -9.17 3.33 1.27
CA SER A 87 -8.35 3.84 2.37
C SER A 87 -9.01 5.06 3.04
N CYS A 88 -8.35 5.61 4.05
CA CYS A 88 -8.70 6.87 4.69
C CYS A 88 -7.44 7.70 4.93
N ALA A 89 -7.60 8.98 5.25
CA ALA A 89 -6.48 9.89 5.44
C ALA A 89 -5.47 9.39 6.47
N GLU A 90 -5.95 8.80 7.56
CA GLU A 90 -5.14 8.28 8.66
C GLU A 90 -4.26 7.11 8.21
N LEU A 91 -4.80 6.18 7.43
CA LEU A 91 -4.04 5.03 6.90
C LEU A 91 -3.07 5.48 5.80
N ASP A 92 -3.46 6.44 4.99
CA ASP A 92 -2.60 7.00 3.93
C ASP A 92 -1.39 7.72 4.53
N GLU A 93 -1.60 8.55 5.56
CA GLU A 93 -0.53 9.25 6.28
C GLU A 93 0.42 8.27 6.96
N LEU A 94 -0.12 7.32 7.71
CA LEU A 94 0.68 6.29 8.38
C LEU A 94 1.50 5.47 7.37
N THR A 95 0.91 5.13 6.23
CA THR A 95 1.60 4.40 5.15
C THR A 95 2.71 5.24 4.53
N ASP A 96 2.48 6.53 4.28
CA ASP A 96 3.49 7.42 3.70
C ASP A 96 4.65 7.66 4.69
N VAL A 97 4.36 7.80 5.99
CA VAL A 97 5.38 7.84 7.04
C VAL A 97 6.21 6.56 7.02
N ALA A 98 5.57 5.39 7.04
CA ALA A 98 6.27 4.11 7.07
C ALA A 98 7.15 3.91 5.83
N ASN A 99 6.63 4.17 4.62
CA ASN A 99 7.37 4.01 3.37
C ASN A 99 8.53 5.03 3.21
N SER A 100 8.57 6.10 4.00
CA SER A 100 9.65 7.09 3.98
C SER A 100 10.87 6.68 4.82
N VAL A 101 10.75 5.64 5.64
CA VAL A 101 11.82 5.17 6.51
C VAL A 101 12.76 4.25 5.73
N GLU A 102 14.07 4.51 5.81
CA GLU A 102 15.08 3.62 5.21
C GLU A 102 14.99 2.22 5.84
N GLY A 103 15.03 1.20 5.02
CA GLY A 103 14.82 -0.20 5.44
C GLY A 103 13.35 -0.63 5.49
N CYS A 104 12.38 0.27 5.28
CA CYS A 104 11.01 -0.14 4.99
C CYS A 104 10.95 -0.65 3.54
N ILE A 105 10.73 -1.94 3.38
CA ILE A 105 10.67 -2.59 2.07
C ILE A 105 9.36 -2.26 1.35
N GLY A 106 8.27 -2.13 2.11
CA GLY A 106 6.98 -1.68 1.60
C GLY A 106 5.89 -1.77 2.65
N ALA A 107 5.08 -0.71 2.72
CA ALA A 107 3.94 -0.62 3.62
C ALA A 107 2.65 -0.35 2.83
N GLY A 108 1.52 -0.68 3.42
CA GLY A 108 0.22 -0.40 2.86
C GLY A 108 -0.92 -0.95 3.72
N LEU A 109 -2.12 -0.49 3.42
CA LEU A 109 -3.36 -0.96 4.01
C LEU A 109 -3.46 -2.49 4.01
N THR A 110 -4.01 -3.05 5.07
CA THR A 110 -4.41 -4.46 5.13
C THR A 110 -5.84 -4.59 5.65
N GLY A 111 -6.60 -5.53 5.09
CA GLY A 111 -8.01 -5.72 5.39
C GLY A 111 -8.93 -5.01 4.39
N GLY A 112 -10.15 -4.72 4.80
CA GLY A 112 -11.21 -4.18 3.93
C GLY A 112 -11.17 -2.68 3.69
N GLY A 113 -10.27 -1.94 4.32
CA GLY A 113 -10.22 -0.47 4.25
C GLY A 113 -11.22 0.23 5.17
N LEU A 114 -11.41 1.53 4.95
CA LEU A 114 -12.24 2.42 5.79
C LEU A 114 -11.82 2.49 7.26
N GLY A 115 -10.55 2.30 7.52
CA GLY A 115 -9.92 2.13 8.82
C GLY A 115 -9.16 0.80 8.90
N GLY A 116 -8.68 0.42 10.08
CA GLY A 116 -7.97 -0.83 10.32
C GLY A 116 -6.47 -0.66 10.55
N CYS A 117 -5.64 -1.39 9.83
CA CYS A 117 -4.19 -1.44 10.04
C CYS A 117 -3.40 -1.18 8.77
N VAL A 118 -2.20 -0.68 8.94
CA VAL A 118 -1.13 -0.71 7.94
C VAL A 118 -0.19 -1.88 8.26
N LEU A 119 0.17 -2.65 7.26
CA LEU A 119 1.19 -3.69 7.36
C LEU A 119 2.45 -3.21 6.65
N ALA A 120 3.56 -3.16 7.36
CA ALA A 120 4.87 -2.84 6.82
C ALA A 120 5.77 -4.07 6.83
N LEU A 121 6.41 -4.35 5.70
CA LEU A 121 7.56 -5.25 5.62
C LEU A 121 8.82 -4.40 5.80
N VAL A 122 9.65 -4.75 6.77
CA VAL A 122 10.79 -3.93 7.17
C VAL A 122 12.01 -4.82 7.42
N GLU A 123 13.21 -4.31 7.14
CA GLU A 123 14.45 -4.95 7.52
C GLU A 123 14.59 -4.99 9.04
N GLU A 124 15.11 -6.09 9.58
CA GLU A 124 15.21 -6.30 11.03
C GLU A 124 15.96 -5.17 11.75
N ASN A 125 17.01 -4.64 11.14
CA ASN A 125 17.82 -3.54 11.67
C ASN A 125 17.11 -2.15 11.58
N ALA A 126 16.01 -2.04 10.86
CA ALA A 126 15.25 -0.80 10.69
C ALA A 126 13.94 -0.78 11.52
N VAL A 127 13.62 -1.84 12.24
CA VAL A 127 12.37 -1.95 13.02
C VAL A 127 12.24 -0.82 14.04
N GLU A 128 13.28 -0.57 14.82
CA GLU A 128 13.26 0.48 15.85
C GLU A 128 13.06 1.85 15.24
N SER A 129 13.79 2.16 14.15
CA SER A 129 13.66 3.43 13.42
C SER A 129 12.28 3.61 12.81
N LEU A 130 11.65 2.54 12.33
CA LEU A 130 10.29 2.59 11.83
C LEU A 130 9.28 2.90 12.94
N VAL A 131 9.36 2.19 14.07
CA VAL A 131 8.45 2.41 15.22
C VAL A 131 8.61 3.83 15.75
N GLU A 132 9.85 4.32 15.91
CA GLU A 132 10.12 5.70 16.34
C GLU A 132 9.56 6.72 15.35
N ALA A 133 9.77 6.53 14.06
CA ALA A 133 9.27 7.45 13.03
C ALA A 133 7.75 7.53 13.00
N VAL A 134 7.03 6.40 13.11
CA VAL A 134 5.55 6.43 13.15
C VAL A 134 5.03 7.01 14.46
N ASP A 135 5.71 6.80 15.59
CA ASP A 135 5.33 7.45 16.85
C ASP A 135 5.51 8.97 16.77
N GLU A 136 6.67 9.44 16.31
CA GLU A 136 6.97 10.87 16.25
C GLU A 136 6.19 11.64 15.19
N ARG A 137 5.93 11.02 14.03
CA ARG A 137 5.39 11.70 12.86
C ARG A 137 3.90 11.44 12.64
N TYR A 138 3.33 10.42 13.31
CA TYR A 138 1.91 10.10 13.22
C TYR A 138 1.23 10.08 14.60
N TYR A 139 1.62 9.18 15.52
CA TYR A 139 0.87 9.01 16.79
C TYR A 139 0.91 10.25 17.68
N ARG A 140 2.09 10.80 17.95
CA ARG A 140 2.24 11.99 18.81
C ARG A 140 1.54 13.24 18.26
N PRO A 141 1.69 13.60 16.96
CA PRO A 141 0.98 14.74 16.39
C PRO A 141 -0.54 14.63 16.49
N HIS A 142 -1.08 13.42 16.35
CA HIS A 142 -2.51 13.16 16.49
C HIS A 142 -2.98 12.93 17.93
N SER A 143 -2.09 13.04 18.93
CA SER A 143 -2.37 12.76 20.34
C SER A 143 -2.94 11.36 20.55
N LEU A 144 -2.46 10.38 19.79
CA LEU A 144 -2.82 8.97 19.87
C LEU A 144 -1.75 8.19 20.66
N PRO A 145 -2.13 7.13 21.38
CA PRO A 145 -1.15 6.21 21.94
C PRO A 145 -0.44 5.44 20.81
N GLU A 146 0.86 5.27 20.93
CA GLU A 146 1.62 4.41 20.03
C GLU A 146 1.02 2.98 20.05
N SER A 147 0.81 2.40 18.87
CA SER A 147 0.08 1.14 18.68
C SER A 147 0.73 0.24 17.62
N SER A 148 2.05 0.28 17.52
CA SER A 148 2.80 -0.60 16.63
C SER A 148 2.95 -1.99 17.24
N LEU A 149 2.82 -3.03 16.42
CA LEU A 149 3.04 -4.41 16.79
C LEU A 149 4.10 -5.03 15.87
N VAL A 150 5.21 -5.42 16.45
CA VAL A 150 6.26 -6.14 15.72
C VAL A 150 5.94 -7.64 15.69
N CYS A 151 5.86 -8.20 14.48
CA CYS A 151 5.59 -9.60 14.25
C CYS A 151 6.70 -10.22 13.40
N SER A 152 7.06 -11.45 13.68
CA SER A 152 7.89 -12.26 12.78
C SER A 152 7.04 -13.28 12.04
N SER A 153 7.42 -13.58 10.78
CA SER A 153 6.80 -14.67 10.03
C SER A 153 7.05 -15.99 10.73
N SER A 154 6.04 -16.86 10.76
CA SER A 154 6.12 -18.22 11.29
C SER A 154 5.68 -19.23 10.23
N GLU A 155 5.71 -20.51 10.56
CA GLU A 155 5.14 -21.54 9.72
C GLU A 155 3.67 -21.24 9.39
N GLY A 156 3.27 -21.52 8.15
CA GLY A 156 1.90 -21.34 7.70
C GLY A 156 0.93 -22.27 8.41
N ALA A 157 -0.36 -22.11 8.12
CA ALA A 157 -1.39 -22.99 8.64
C ALA A 157 -1.09 -24.45 8.33
N CYS A 158 -1.15 -25.33 9.33
CA CYS A 158 -0.95 -26.77 9.20
C CYS A 158 -2.11 -27.52 9.86
N ILE A 159 -2.27 -28.79 9.47
CA ILE A 159 -3.17 -29.73 10.19
C ILE A 159 -2.35 -30.31 11.33
N ILE A 160 -2.88 -30.23 12.55
CA ILE A 160 -2.29 -30.77 13.77
C ILE A 160 -2.76 -32.23 13.93
#